data_12154a71585a9915a9b358a1ed6cad3b
#
_entry.id   12154a71585a9915a9b358a1ed6cad3b
#
_cell.length_a   1.000
_cell.length_b   1.000
_cell.length_c   1.000
_cell.angle_alpha   90.00
_cell.angle_beta   90.00
_cell.angle_gamma   90.00
#
_symmetry.space_group_name_H-M   'P 1'
#
loop_
_entity.id
_entity.type
_entity.pdbx_description
1 polymer ?
#
loop_
_entity_poly.entity_id
_entity_poly.type
_entity_poly.pdbx_seq_one_letter_code
_entity_poly.pdbx_strand_id
1 'polypeptide(L)'
;MRINRRDFTNVSTLAKQGYLAPFGDSRTVGIGGITLGGGIGPLQRTTGLISDNLLELEMVDANGKVITASKKRNSDLFWASRGGGGGNFGIYTKYKLKVRRAPARATVFRIIWPWHQFERVLKVWQRWAPSTSTKLGCELSIGPKKGGNVNMLGLFLGSKKEALRLLAPMLRVGTPSKKTVRLLPYPKVVNFMLDPDPVLPQRYSNQFSSGYGRRPFNDKAIKAMREFLERAEGGTPAGFFFLNWGGAVSRVSPKATAFYWRKAKFYVEWNSSWLKRSHAAKNILLVRQTRRKLQPYIVGSYINVPDQGIKHSGPVYYGSNYARLRKIKGKYDPQNVFNNPQSIPPG
;
A
#
# COMPACT_ATOMS: atom_id res chain seq x y z
N MET A 1 0.61 18.58 14.58
CA MET A 1 -0.21 19.28 13.57
C MET A 1 -1.54 18.57 13.44
N ARG A 2 -2.65 19.28 13.43
CA ARG A 2 -4.01 18.74 13.19
C ARG A 2 -4.26 18.77 11.68
N ILE A 3 -4.72 17.67 11.11
CA ILE A 3 -5.03 17.56 9.68
C ILE A 3 -6.55 17.43 9.55
N ASN A 4 -7.19 18.37 8.85
CA ASN A 4 -8.62 18.33 8.55
C ASN A 4 -8.90 17.59 7.23
N ARG A 5 -10.14 17.12 7.04
CA ARG A 5 -10.59 16.25 5.94
C ARG A 5 -10.32 16.78 4.51
N ARG A 6 -10.04 18.09 4.34
CA ARG A 6 -9.85 18.75 3.02
C ARG A 6 -8.40 18.75 2.50
N ASP A 7 -7.46 18.14 3.23
CA ASP A 7 -6.05 18.45 3.04
C ASP A 7 -5.25 17.31 2.38
N PHE A 8 -5.59 16.94 1.15
CA PHE A 8 -4.71 16.17 0.26
C PHE A 8 -3.45 16.95 -0.16
N THR A 9 -3.54 18.27 -0.17
CA THR A 9 -2.43 19.21 -0.31
C THR A 9 -1.41 19.12 0.82
N ASN A 10 -1.71 18.42 1.91
CA ASN A 10 -0.94 18.49 3.16
C ASN A 10 0.43 17.86 3.12
N VAL A 11 0.64 16.73 2.45
CA VAL A 11 1.98 16.13 2.40
C VAL A 11 2.94 17.04 1.64
N SER A 12 2.50 17.61 0.52
CA SER A 12 3.30 18.56 -0.24
C SER A 12 3.50 19.88 0.55
N THR A 13 2.48 20.34 1.28
CA THR A 13 2.56 21.52 2.15
C THR A 13 3.52 21.28 3.32
N LEU A 14 3.42 20.12 3.99
CA LEU A 14 4.35 19.74 5.06
C LEU A 14 5.79 19.63 4.54
N ALA A 15 5.97 19.09 3.34
CA ALA A 15 7.29 19.02 2.72
C ALA A 15 7.88 20.42 2.43
N LYS A 16 7.05 21.37 1.97
CA LYS A 16 7.47 22.77 1.81
C LYS A 16 7.86 23.44 3.12
N GLN A 17 7.24 23.04 4.24
CA GLN A 17 7.57 23.50 5.59
C GLN A 17 8.74 22.73 6.24
N GLY A 18 9.43 21.87 5.50
CA GLY A 18 10.58 21.10 5.96
C GLY A 18 10.22 19.87 6.81
N TYR A 19 8.99 19.34 6.66
CA TYR A 19 8.57 18.14 7.38
C TYR A 19 8.44 16.94 6.46
N LEU A 20 8.85 15.77 6.98
CA LEU A 20 8.63 14.46 6.40
C LEU A 20 7.46 13.80 7.13
N ALA A 21 6.36 13.62 6.42
CA ALA A 21 5.22 12.82 6.86
C ALA A 21 5.16 11.52 6.03
N PRO A 22 4.76 10.38 6.60
CA PRO A 22 4.45 9.20 5.81
C PRO A 22 3.23 9.47 4.93
N PHE A 23 3.24 8.97 3.70
CA PHE A 23 2.16 9.14 2.74
C PHE A 23 1.99 7.86 1.89
N GLY A 24 0.83 7.71 1.25
CA GLY A 24 0.57 6.69 0.24
C GLY A 24 1.20 7.03 -1.11
N ASP A 25 0.98 6.19 -2.09
CA ASP A 25 1.52 6.29 -3.45
C ASP A 25 0.56 6.96 -4.45
N SER A 26 -0.66 7.29 -4.04
CA SER A 26 -1.67 7.93 -4.89
C SER A 26 -2.11 9.29 -4.35
N ARG A 27 -2.32 10.27 -5.27
CA ARG A 27 -2.84 11.61 -4.94
C ARG A 27 -4.32 11.61 -4.56
N THR A 28 -5.07 10.59 -5.00
CA THR A 28 -6.53 10.53 -4.86
C THR A 28 -6.99 9.81 -3.59
N VAL A 29 -6.07 9.16 -2.88
CA VAL A 29 -6.37 8.39 -1.66
C VAL A 29 -6.35 9.25 -0.42
N GLY A 30 -7.48 9.30 0.33
CA GLY A 30 -7.66 10.06 1.57
C GLY A 30 -6.79 9.58 2.72
N ILE A 31 -6.06 10.51 3.37
CA ILE A 31 -5.19 10.20 4.52
C ILE A 31 -5.95 9.52 5.66
N GLY A 32 -7.22 9.84 5.85
CA GLY A 32 -8.06 9.24 6.89
C GLY A 32 -8.28 7.75 6.66
N GLY A 33 -8.84 7.38 5.50
CA GLY A 33 -9.12 5.98 5.17
C GLY A 33 -7.87 5.12 5.11
N ILE A 34 -6.81 5.62 4.44
CA ILE A 34 -5.56 4.87 4.31
C ILE A 34 -4.91 4.60 5.68
N THR A 35 -4.95 5.57 6.61
CA THR A 35 -4.40 5.43 7.97
C THR A 35 -5.08 4.30 8.74
N LEU A 36 -6.41 4.20 8.66
CA LEU A 36 -7.20 3.23 9.41
C LEU A 36 -6.88 1.77 9.02
N GLY A 37 -6.55 1.52 7.75
CA GLY A 37 -6.13 0.20 7.29
C GLY A 37 -4.63 -0.07 7.44
N GLY A 38 -3.87 0.85 8.03
CA GLY A 38 -2.43 0.75 8.20
C GLY A 38 -1.66 1.84 7.47
N GLY A 39 -1.90 2.03 6.19
CA GLY A 39 -1.26 3.05 5.36
C GLY A 39 0.14 2.66 4.91
N ILE A 40 0.22 1.95 3.78
CA ILE A 40 1.46 1.62 3.08
C ILE A 40 1.89 2.76 2.16
N GLY A 41 3.19 2.86 1.87
CA GLY A 41 3.71 3.87 0.97
C GLY A 41 5.24 3.90 0.93
N PRO A 42 5.82 4.78 0.11
CA PRO A 42 7.26 4.74 -0.23
C PRO A 42 8.20 5.01 0.96
N LEU A 43 7.72 5.64 2.03
CA LEU A 43 8.53 5.92 3.22
C LEU A 43 8.42 4.86 4.32
N GLN A 44 7.57 3.84 4.15
CA GLN A 44 7.23 2.88 5.22
C GLN A 44 8.44 2.13 5.81
N ARG A 45 9.47 1.88 5.02
CA ARG A 45 10.69 1.21 5.52
C ARG A 45 11.50 2.09 6.48
N THR A 46 11.39 3.40 6.32
CA THR A 46 12.05 4.41 7.19
C THR A 46 11.18 4.79 8.38
N THR A 47 9.88 5.03 8.14
CA THR A 47 8.98 5.66 9.11
C THR A 47 8.03 4.70 9.81
N GLY A 48 7.85 3.48 9.31
CA GLY A 48 6.72 2.62 9.63
C GLY A 48 5.50 2.97 8.75
N LEU A 49 4.41 2.27 8.97
CA LEU A 49 3.13 2.57 8.35
C LEU A 49 2.62 3.96 8.76
N ILE A 50 1.68 4.54 8.01
CA ILE A 50 1.05 5.80 8.40
C ILE A 50 0.45 5.67 9.80
N SER A 51 -0.25 4.57 10.09
CA SER A 51 -0.86 4.27 11.38
C SER A 51 0.15 4.10 12.54
N ASP A 52 1.42 3.76 12.26
CA ASP A 52 2.47 3.71 13.27
C ASP A 52 2.89 5.10 13.77
N ASN A 53 2.59 6.12 12.96
CA ASN A 53 2.83 7.53 13.27
C ASN A 53 1.58 8.23 13.82
N LEU A 54 0.46 7.52 14.01
CA LEU A 54 -0.73 8.05 14.64
C LEU A 54 -0.48 8.21 16.16
N LEU A 55 -0.79 9.39 16.69
CA LEU A 55 -0.66 9.74 18.09
C LEU A 55 -2.03 9.76 18.80
N GLU A 56 -3.04 10.25 18.11
CA GLU A 56 -4.40 10.44 18.61
C GLU A 56 -5.37 10.51 17.42
N LEU A 57 -6.59 10.13 17.65
CA LEU A 57 -7.70 10.31 16.72
C LEU A 57 -8.99 10.69 17.46
N GLU A 58 -9.93 11.25 16.72
CA GLU A 58 -11.31 11.52 17.18
C GLU A 58 -12.28 10.85 16.22
N MET A 59 -13.32 10.25 16.75
CA MET A 59 -14.39 9.66 15.96
C MET A 59 -15.75 9.88 16.61
N VAL A 60 -16.81 9.77 15.82
CA VAL A 60 -18.21 9.68 16.28
C VAL A 60 -18.61 8.21 16.26
N ASP A 61 -19.08 7.68 17.38
CA ASP A 61 -19.53 6.30 17.54
C ASP A 61 -20.95 6.05 17.02
N ALA A 62 -21.45 4.83 17.18
CA ALA A 62 -22.80 4.43 16.76
C ALA A 62 -23.94 5.17 17.48
N ASN A 63 -23.66 5.77 18.65
CA ASN A 63 -24.62 6.55 19.45
C ASN A 63 -24.50 8.08 19.23
N GLY A 64 -23.71 8.51 18.23
CA GLY A 64 -23.47 9.93 17.97
C GLY A 64 -22.48 10.59 18.94
N LYS A 65 -21.85 9.84 19.85
CA LYS A 65 -20.91 10.36 20.83
C LYS A 65 -19.52 10.55 20.23
N VAL A 66 -18.92 11.71 20.51
CA VAL A 66 -17.53 11.99 20.12
C VAL A 66 -16.56 11.30 21.08
N ILE A 67 -15.73 10.43 20.54
CA ILE A 67 -14.70 9.65 21.27
C ILE A 67 -13.31 10.05 20.81
N THR A 68 -12.45 10.41 21.75
CA THR A 68 -11.00 10.55 21.52
C THR A 68 -10.28 9.28 21.90
N ALA A 69 -9.40 8.77 21.03
CA ALA A 69 -8.59 7.60 21.30
C ALA A 69 -7.08 7.87 21.08
N SER A 70 -6.28 7.37 22.01
CA SER A 70 -4.81 7.47 22.01
C SER A 70 -4.22 6.31 22.80
N LYS A 71 -2.88 6.25 22.95
CA LYS A 71 -2.25 5.24 23.82
C LYS A 71 -2.72 5.27 25.27
N LYS A 72 -3.17 6.46 25.77
CA LYS A 72 -3.58 6.65 27.17
C LYS A 72 -5.10 6.68 27.37
N ARG A 73 -5.88 6.89 26.30
CA ARG A 73 -7.35 7.03 26.35
C ARG A 73 -7.98 6.17 25.29
N ASN A 74 -8.96 5.32 25.66
CA ASN A 74 -9.59 4.34 24.76
C ASN A 74 -8.54 3.57 23.93
N SER A 75 -7.56 3.01 24.63
CA SER A 75 -6.36 2.43 24.04
C SER A 75 -6.63 1.20 23.17
N ASP A 76 -7.71 0.47 23.46
CA ASP A 76 -8.22 -0.64 22.67
C ASP A 76 -8.77 -0.16 21.32
N LEU A 77 -9.60 0.88 21.31
CA LEU A 77 -10.08 1.53 20.08
C LEU A 77 -8.92 2.12 19.28
N PHE A 78 -7.96 2.77 19.96
CA PHE A 78 -6.75 3.28 19.33
C PHE A 78 -5.93 2.18 18.68
N TRP A 79 -5.82 1.00 19.32
CA TRP A 79 -5.18 -0.18 18.75
C TRP A 79 -5.93 -0.66 17.50
N ALA A 80 -7.26 -0.78 17.57
CA ALA A 80 -8.12 -1.23 16.47
C ALA A 80 -8.04 -0.29 15.25
N SER A 81 -8.03 1.03 15.48
CA SER A 81 -7.96 2.06 14.44
C SER A 81 -6.62 2.12 13.71
N ARG A 82 -5.62 1.34 14.15
CA ARG A 82 -4.30 1.25 13.51
C ARG A 82 -4.16 -0.04 12.72
N GLY A 83 -5.00 -0.21 11.69
CA GLY A 83 -4.97 -1.36 10.79
C GLY A 83 -6.26 -2.17 10.72
N GLY A 84 -7.28 -1.83 11.51
CA GLY A 84 -8.59 -2.50 11.49
C GLY A 84 -9.49 -2.09 10.31
N GLY A 85 -9.03 -1.12 9.50
CA GLY A 85 -9.79 -0.63 8.36
C GLY A 85 -10.80 0.47 8.69
N GLY A 86 -11.17 1.25 7.69
CA GLY A 86 -12.21 2.26 7.80
C GLY A 86 -13.62 1.65 7.84
N GLY A 87 -14.59 2.40 8.39
CA GLY A 87 -16.00 2.00 8.37
C GLY A 87 -16.37 0.84 9.30
N ASN A 88 -15.53 0.50 10.30
CA ASN A 88 -15.80 -0.59 11.23
C ASN A 88 -16.25 -0.16 12.63
N PHE A 89 -15.83 1.01 13.11
CA PHE A 89 -16.02 1.40 14.50
C PHE A 89 -16.74 2.75 14.67
N GLY A 90 -16.78 3.58 13.62
CA GLY A 90 -17.33 4.93 13.67
C GLY A 90 -16.89 5.80 12.51
N ILE A 91 -17.29 7.07 12.54
CA ILE A 91 -16.88 8.11 11.60
C ILE A 91 -15.73 8.91 12.20
N TYR A 92 -14.56 8.78 11.61
CA TYR A 92 -13.34 9.45 12.09
C TYR A 92 -13.27 10.90 11.59
N THR A 93 -13.09 11.84 12.50
CA THR A 93 -13.15 13.28 12.24
C THR A 93 -11.80 13.97 12.33
N LYS A 94 -10.89 13.49 13.20
CA LYS A 94 -9.56 14.09 13.39
C LYS A 94 -8.47 13.03 13.55
N TYR A 95 -7.28 13.36 13.05
CA TYR A 95 -6.07 12.56 13.18
C TYR A 95 -4.90 13.44 13.60
N LYS A 96 -4.16 13.03 14.62
CA LYS A 96 -2.92 13.65 15.05
C LYS A 96 -1.76 12.73 14.69
N LEU A 97 -0.95 13.13 13.72
CA LEU A 97 0.15 12.33 13.20
C LEU A 97 1.50 12.91 13.64
N LYS A 98 2.45 12.02 13.94
CA LYS A 98 3.85 12.38 14.14
C LYS A 98 4.50 12.65 12.79
N VAL A 99 5.13 13.79 12.65
CA VAL A 99 5.99 14.14 11.54
C VAL A 99 7.45 14.22 11.98
N ARG A 100 8.39 14.20 11.04
CA ARG A 100 9.84 14.31 11.28
C ARG A 100 10.41 15.49 10.51
N ARG A 101 11.60 15.94 10.83
CA ARG A 101 12.34 16.86 9.95
C ARG A 101 12.68 16.13 8.65
N ALA A 102 12.37 16.77 7.52
CA ALA A 102 12.76 16.29 6.22
C ALA A 102 14.23 16.59 5.94
N PRO A 103 14.94 15.74 5.19
CA PRO A 103 16.24 16.15 4.64
C PRO A 103 16.02 17.29 3.64
N ALA A 104 16.97 18.20 3.52
CA ALA A 104 16.88 19.29 2.53
C ALA A 104 16.70 18.76 1.10
N ARG A 105 17.38 17.66 0.78
CA ARG A 105 17.34 16.96 -0.51
C ARG A 105 17.28 15.45 -0.33
N ALA A 106 16.69 14.76 -1.30
CA ALA A 106 16.72 13.31 -1.39
C ALA A 106 16.77 12.87 -2.87
N THR A 107 17.17 11.64 -3.10
CA THR A 107 17.30 11.11 -4.45
C THR A 107 16.03 10.39 -4.85
N VAL A 108 15.50 10.70 -6.02
CA VAL A 108 14.42 9.95 -6.68
C VAL A 108 14.95 9.19 -7.86
N PHE A 109 14.27 8.10 -8.21
CA PHE A 109 14.61 7.34 -9.39
C PHE A 109 13.35 6.76 -10.06
N ARG A 110 13.41 6.66 -11.39
CA ARG A 110 12.48 5.91 -12.23
C ARG A 110 13.26 5.15 -13.27
N ILE A 111 13.04 3.84 -13.35
CA ILE A 111 13.69 2.95 -14.32
C ILE A 111 12.60 2.16 -15.02
N ILE A 112 12.59 2.20 -16.36
CA ILE A 112 11.57 1.55 -17.17
C ILE A 112 12.23 0.54 -18.06
N TRP A 113 11.66 -0.66 -18.13
CA TRP A 113 12.07 -1.74 -19.04
C TRP A 113 10.91 -2.09 -19.98
N PRO A 114 11.22 -2.56 -21.20
CA PRO A 114 10.25 -3.19 -22.06
C PRO A 114 9.56 -4.36 -21.38
N TRP A 115 8.29 -4.58 -21.68
CA TRP A 115 7.46 -5.58 -21.02
C TRP A 115 8.07 -7.00 -21.05
N HIS A 116 8.67 -7.42 -22.17
CA HIS A 116 9.24 -8.76 -22.32
C HIS A 116 10.37 -9.08 -21.31
N GLN A 117 10.91 -8.08 -20.61
CA GLN A 117 11.95 -8.27 -19.59
C GLN A 117 11.40 -8.43 -18.17
N PHE A 118 10.06 -8.41 -17.97
CA PHE A 118 9.47 -8.31 -16.63
C PHE A 118 9.90 -9.46 -15.70
N GLU A 119 9.99 -10.71 -16.20
CA GLU A 119 10.37 -11.84 -15.35
C GLU A 119 11.79 -11.69 -14.83
N ARG A 120 12.72 -11.31 -15.70
CA ARG A 120 14.11 -11.06 -15.31
C ARG A 120 14.22 -9.94 -14.31
N VAL A 121 13.51 -8.83 -14.54
CA VAL A 121 13.49 -7.68 -13.63
C VAL A 121 12.86 -8.06 -12.29
N LEU A 122 11.71 -8.74 -12.28
CA LEU A 122 11.03 -9.19 -11.07
C LEU A 122 11.89 -10.15 -10.25
N LYS A 123 12.56 -11.13 -10.90
CA LYS A 123 13.46 -12.09 -10.24
C LYS A 123 14.60 -11.40 -9.48
N VAL A 124 15.15 -10.33 -10.03
CA VAL A 124 16.18 -9.54 -9.35
C VAL A 124 15.57 -8.65 -8.29
N TRP A 125 14.49 -7.91 -8.61
CA TRP A 125 13.85 -6.96 -7.71
C TRP A 125 13.40 -7.61 -6.39
N GLN A 126 12.73 -8.74 -6.43
CA GLN A 126 12.18 -9.41 -5.24
C GLN A 126 13.24 -9.90 -4.24
N ARG A 127 14.49 -10.06 -4.67
CA ARG A 127 15.64 -10.39 -3.82
C ARG A 127 16.37 -9.14 -3.34
N TRP A 128 16.57 -8.18 -4.23
CA TRP A 128 17.29 -6.94 -3.99
C TRP A 128 16.48 -5.95 -3.12
N ALA A 129 15.22 -5.70 -3.45
CA ALA A 129 14.45 -4.63 -2.84
C ALA A 129 14.22 -4.80 -1.31
N PRO A 130 13.95 -6.00 -0.77
CA PRO A 130 13.86 -6.20 0.68
C PRO A 130 15.19 -6.06 1.42
N SER A 131 16.32 -6.36 0.77
CA SER A 131 17.65 -6.39 1.37
C SER A 131 18.38 -5.06 1.28
N THR A 132 17.89 -4.11 0.49
CA THR A 132 18.51 -2.79 0.34
C THR A 132 18.34 -1.91 1.58
N SER A 133 18.98 -0.74 1.60
CA SER A 133 18.90 0.22 2.71
C SER A 133 17.46 0.54 3.11
N THR A 134 17.17 0.64 4.40
CA THR A 134 15.84 1.06 4.91
C THR A 134 15.48 2.50 4.56
N LYS A 135 16.46 3.32 4.14
CA LYS A 135 16.25 4.67 3.62
C LYS A 135 15.75 4.66 2.16
N LEU A 136 15.72 3.48 1.50
CA LEU A 136 15.25 3.33 0.13
C LEU A 136 13.85 2.71 0.14
N GLY A 137 12.89 3.47 -0.38
CA GLY A 137 11.55 3.00 -0.71
C GLY A 137 11.39 2.87 -2.22
N CYS A 138 10.86 1.75 -2.68
CA CYS A 138 10.59 1.56 -4.11
C CYS A 138 9.39 0.66 -4.35
N GLU A 139 8.74 0.92 -5.44
CA GLU A 139 7.67 0.15 -6.03
C GLU A 139 8.11 -0.41 -7.39
N LEU A 140 7.48 -1.48 -7.82
CA LEU A 140 7.63 -2.06 -9.15
C LEU A 140 6.25 -2.33 -9.71
N SER A 141 5.90 -1.63 -10.78
CA SER A 141 4.64 -1.83 -11.51
C SER A 141 4.92 -2.60 -12.80
N ILE A 142 4.07 -3.57 -13.11
CA ILE A 142 4.15 -4.38 -14.33
C ILE A 142 2.79 -4.32 -15.01
N GLY A 143 2.72 -3.59 -16.12
CA GLY A 143 1.50 -3.44 -16.91
C GLY A 143 1.18 -4.68 -17.75
N PRO A 144 0.01 -4.71 -18.45
CA PRO A 144 -0.37 -5.80 -19.33
C PRO A 144 0.58 -5.91 -20.53
N LYS A 145 0.62 -7.05 -21.21
CA LYS A 145 1.46 -7.28 -22.40
C LYS A 145 1.19 -6.25 -23.50
N LYS A 146 -0.08 -5.92 -23.71
CA LYS A 146 -0.46 -4.92 -24.71
C LYS A 146 -0.36 -3.52 -24.14
N GLY A 147 0.65 -2.76 -24.55
CA GLY A 147 0.86 -1.36 -24.16
C GLY A 147 1.47 -1.13 -22.79
N GLY A 148 1.78 -2.19 -22.04
CA GLY A 148 2.41 -2.07 -20.74
C GLY A 148 3.94 -2.11 -20.77
N ASN A 149 4.53 -1.79 -19.64
CA ASN A 149 5.96 -1.84 -19.39
C ASN A 149 6.23 -2.33 -17.95
N VAL A 150 7.50 -2.40 -17.61
CA VAL A 150 7.95 -2.60 -16.22
C VAL A 150 8.51 -1.27 -15.74
N ASN A 151 7.93 -0.71 -14.71
CA ASN A 151 8.30 0.60 -14.16
C ASN A 151 8.68 0.46 -12.69
N MET A 152 9.93 0.76 -12.37
CA MET A 152 10.39 0.89 -10.99
C MET A 152 10.50 2.36 -10.62
N LEU A 153 9.72 2.78 -9.65
CA LEU A 153 9.73 4.12 -9.09
C LEU A 153 10.18 4.07 -7.63
N GLY A 154 10.93 5.08 -7.18
CA GLY A 154 11.31 5.12 -5.78
C GLY A 154 12.08 6.35 -5.37
N LEU A 155 12.36 6.39 -4.07
CA LEU A 155 13.16 7.43 -3.44
C LEU A 155 14.21 6.83 -2.50
N PHE A 156 15.27 7.58 -2.30
CA PHE A 156 16.31 7.31 -1.31
C PHE A 156 16.59 8.57 -0.50
N LEU A 157 16.47 8.46 0.82
CA LEU A 157 16.77 9.55 1.75
C LEU A 157 18.29 9.68 1.95
N GLY A 158 18.96 10.07 0.88
CA GLY A 158 20.41 10.22 0.82
C GLY A 158 20.89 10.77 -0.52
N SER A 159 22.20 10.72 -0.75
CA SER A 159 22.88 11.29 -1.91
C SER A 159 22.64 10.47 -3.19
N LYS A 160 22.78 11.13 -4.35
CA LYS A 160 22.69 10.46 -5.67
C LYS A 160 23.78 9.39 -5.83
N LYS A 161 25.00 9.64 -5.30
CA LYS A 161 26.14 8.68 -5.37
C LYS A 161 25.79 7.37 -4.64
N GLU A 162 25.25 7.47 -3.42
CA GLU A 162 24.80 6.29 -2.67
C GLU A 162 23.62 5.59 -3.33
N ALA A 163 22.64 6.35 -3.82
CA ALA A 163 21.50 5.78 -4.54
C ALA A 163 21.95 4.97 -5.76
N LEU A 164 22.87 5.49 -6.58
CA LEU A 164 23.41 4.77 -7.75
C LEU A 164 24.12 3.47 -7.34
N ARG A 165 24.88 3.48 -6.23
CA ARG A 165 25.50 2.26 -5.70
C ARG A 165 24.47 1.22 -5.28
N LEU A 166 23.42 1.64 -4.57
CA LEU A 166 22.34 0.75 -4.14
C LEU A 166 21.54 0.21 -5.32
N LEU A 167 21.31 1.03 -6.35
CA LEU A 167 20.55 0.69 -7.55
C LEU A 167 21.35 -0.16 -8.56
N ALA A 168 22.65 -0.32 -8.39
CA ALA A 168 23.53 -1.00 -9.35
C ALA A 168 23.00 -2.38 -9.84
N PRO A 169 22.42 -3.27 -8.99
CA PRO A 169 21.85 -4.53 -9.46
C PRO A 169 20.68 -4.31 -10.42
N MET A 170 19.83 -3.30 -10.14
CA MET A 170 18.66 -2.98 -10.98
C MET A 170 19.04 -2.24 -12.25
N LEU A 171 20.10 -1.44 -12.23
CA LEU A 171 20.61 -0.75 -13.42
C LEU A 171 21.27 -1.68 -14.42
N ARG A 172 21.77 -2.84 -13.96
CA ARG A 172 22.42 -3.87 -14.79
C ARG A 172 21.49 -4.99 -15.24
N VAL A 173 20.29 -5.11 -14.67
CA VAL A 173 19.34 -6.13 -15.10
C VAL A 173 18.64 -5.73 -16.39
N GLY A 174 18.80 -6.56 -17.41
CA GLY A 174 18.21 -6.29 -18.74
C GLY A 174 18.71 -5.00 -19.37
N THR A 175 17.92 -4.47 -20.30
CA THR A 175 18.18 -3.21 -21.00
C THR A 175 17.04 -2.23 -20.72
N PRO A 176 17.16 -1.35 -19.71
CA PRO A 176 16.14 -0.34 -19.46
C PRO A 176 16.00 0.62 -20.64
N SER A 177 14.75 0.90 -21.04
CA SER A 177 14.44 1.91 -22.06
C SER A 177 14.55 3.35 -21.52
N LYS A 178 14.39 3.53 -20.19
CA LYS A 178 14.53 4.83 -19.55
C LYS A 178 15.16 4.69 -18.16
N LYS A 179 16.11 5.56 -17.85
CA LYS A 179 16.77 5.65 -16.54
C LYS A 179 16.75 7.10 -16.07
N THR A 180 16.15 7.35 -14.94
CA THR A 180 16.15 8.67 -14.29
C THR A 180 16.62 8.49 -12.86
N VAL A 181 17.69 9.19 -12.45
CA VAL A 181 18.16 9.25 -11.05
C VAL A 181 18.54 10.70 -10.76
N ARG A 182 17.78 11.36 -9.88
CA ARG A 182 17.92 12.80 -9.63
C ARG A 182 17.95 13.11 -8.15
N LEU A 183 18.85 13.98 -7.72
CA LEU A 183 18.85 14.57 -6.38
C LEU A 183 17.99 15.83 -6.41
N LEU A 184 16.90 15.84 -5.67
CA LEU A 184 15.91 16.93 -5.68
C LEU A 184 15.73 17.52 -4.28
N PRO A 185 15.31 18.80 -4.16
CA PRO A 185 14.75 19.35 -2.93
C PRO A 185 13.56 18.48 -2.47
N TYR A 186 13.43 18.26 -1.15
CA TYR A 186 12.45 17.29 -0.62
C TYR A 186 10.99 17.53 -1.07
N PRO A 187 10.48 18.78 -1.19
CA PRO A 187 9.13 19.01 -1.74
C PRO A 187 8.98 18.49 -3.18
N LYS A 188 10.01 18.59 -4.02
CA LYS A 188 10.01 18.05 -5.38
C LYS A 188 10.11 16.51 -5.39
N VAL A 189 10.71 15.89 -4.34
CA VAL A 189 10.70 14.43 -4.15
C VAL A 189 9.28 13.92 -3.93
N VAL A 190 8.51 14.56 -3.06
CA VAL A 190 7.11 14.19 -2.80
C VAL A 190 6.27 14.30 -4.08
N ASN A 191 6.41 15.39 -4.81
CA ASN A 191 5.71 15.56 -6.09
C ASN A 191 6.10 14.49 -7.11
N PHE A 192 7.40 14.15 -7.22
CA PHE A 192 7.88 13.12 -8.13
C PHE A 192 7.29 11.74 -7.81
N MET A 193 7.14 11.40 -6.53
CA MET A 193 6.57 10.12 -6.10
C MET A 193 5.06 10.04 -6.35
N LEU A 194 4.37 11.17 -6.29
CA LEU A 194 2.92 11.26 -6.49
C LEU A 194 2.50 11.60 -7.93
N ASP A 195 3.46 11.92 -8.82
CA ASP A 195 3.23 12.37 -10.19
C ASP A 195 2.77 11.27 -11.20
N PRO A 196 2.98 9.98 -10.95
CA PRO A 196 2.60 8.94 -11.92
C PRO A 196 1.11 8.65 -11.98
N ASP A 197 0.30 9.17 -11.04
CA ASP A 197 -1.14 8.93 -11.09
C ASP A 197 -1.77 9.78 -12.22
N PRO A 198 -2.07 9.21 -13.38
CA PRO A 198 -2.87 9.93 -14.34
C PRO A 198 -4.22 10.20 -13.66
N VAL A 199 -4.66 11.45 -13.66
CA VAL A 199 -6.07 11.75 -13.45
C VAL A 199 -6.79 11.09 -14.63
N LEU A 200 -7.24 9.87 -14.44
CA LEU A 200 -7.94 9.14 -15.48
C LEU A 200 -9.26 9.87 -15.75
N PRO A 201 -9.48 10.40 -16.96
CA PRO A 201 -10.67 11.17 -17.28
C PRO A 201 -11.94 10.29 -17.27
N GLN A 202 -11.78 8.98 -17.18
CA GLN A 202 -12.85 7.99 -17.21
C GLN A 202 -12.91 7.21 -15.92
N ARG A 203 -14.13 6.98 -15.42
CA ARG A 203 -14.39 6.10 -14.28
C ARG A 203 -14.33 4.65 -14.73
N TYR A 204 -13.27 3.96 -14.40
CA TYR A 204 -13.17 2.51 -14.55
C TYR A 204 -13.83 1.80 -13.36
N SER A 205 -14.59 0.73 -13.66
CA SER A 205 -14.82 -0.31 -12.66
C SER A 205 -13.59 -1.21 -12.59
N ASN A 206 -13.30 -1.75 -11.41
CA ASN A 206 -12.10 -2.54 -11.20
C ASN A 206 -12.33 -3.68 -10.20
N GLN A 207 -11.49 -4.70 -10.30
CA GLN A 207 -11.33 -5.73 -9.28
C GLN A 207 -9.85 -5.74 -8.87
N PHE A 208 -9.63 -5.65 -7.58
CA PHE A 208 -8.30 -5.80 -6.97
C PHE A 208 -8.19 -7.10 -6.20
N SER A 209 -6.97 -7.56 -6.02
CA SER A 209 -6.58 -8.52 -5.00
C SER A 209 -5.14 -8.25 -4.55
N SER A 210 -4.76 -8.70 -3.35
CA SER A 210 -3.44 -8.42 -2.80
C SER A 210 -2.95 -9.50 -1.86
N GLY A 211 -1.67 -9.43 -1.49
CA GLY A 211 -1.07 -10.30 -0.51
C GLY A 211 0.34 -9.87 -0.13
N TYR A 212 0.95 -10.63 0.77
CA TYR A 212 2.31 -10.37 1.26
C TYR A 212 3.20 -11.56 0.95
N GLY A 213 4.30 -11.32 0.21
CA GLY A 213 5.31 -12.33 -0.09
C GLY A 213 6.31 -12.47 1.06
N ARG A 214 6.47 -13.68 1.59
CA ARG A 214 7.50 -14.00 2.60
C ARG A 214 8.80 -14.49 1.99
N ARG A 215 8.73 -15.01 0.77
CA ARG A 215 9.84 -15.56 -0.02
C ARG A 215 9.74 -15.05 -1.45
N PRO A 216 10.84 -15.03 -2.21
CA PRO A 216 10.77 -14.76 -3.63
C PRO A 216 9.81 -15.74 -4.34
N PHE A 217 9.04 -15.23 -5.28
CA PHE A 217 8.22 -16.03 -6.17
C PHE A 217 9.11 -16.92 -7.05
N ASN A 218 8.73 -18.17 -7.20
CA ASN A 218 9.36 -19.11 -8.11
C ASN A 218 8.78 -18.99 -9.53
N ASP A 219 9.31 -19.76 -10.45
CA ASP A 219 8.92 -19.72 -11.86
C ASP A 219 7.43 -20.05 -12.08
N LYS A 220 6.84 -20.95 -11.26
CA LYS A 220 5.39 -21.25 -11.32
C LYS A 220 4.54 -20.04 -10.99
N ALA A 221 4.90 -19.30 -9.93
CA ALA A 221 4.20 -18.07 -9.56
C ALA A 221 4.37 -16.98 -10.61
N ILE A 222 5.59 -16.81 -11.15
CA ILE A 222 5.89 -15.82 -12.20
C ILE A 222 5.15 -16.19 -13.49
N LYS A 223 5.05 -17.47 -13.86
CA LYS A 223 4.21 -17.94 -14.97
C LYS A 223 2.74 -17.57 -14.79
N ALA A 224 2.19 -17.73 -13.59
CA ALA A 224 0.82 -17.32 -13.31
C ALA A 224 0.60 -15.80 -13.46
N MET A 225 1.61 -14.99 -13.11
CA MET A 225 1.58 -13.55 -13.36
C MET A 225 1.66 -13.23 -14.86
N ARG A 226 2.49 -13.94 -15.62
CA ARG A 226 2.56 -13.82 -17.10
C ARG A 226 1.20 -14.09 -17.73
N GLU A 227 0.56 -15.20 -17.37
CA GLU A 227 -0.76 -15.57 -17.89
C GLU A 227 -1.81 -14.50 -17.60
N PHE A 228 -1.76 -13.87 -16.43
CA PHE A 228 -2.62 -12.72 -16.10
C PHE A 228 -2.33 -11.53 -17.03
N LEU A 229 -1.06 -11.13 -17.15
CA LEU A 229 -0.63 -9.96 -17.91
C LEU A 229 -0.89 -10.10 -19.43
N GLU A 230 -0.85 -11.33 -19.94
CA GLU A 230 -1.16 -11.64 -21.35
C GLU A 230 -2.67 -11.63 -21.65
N ARG A 231 -3.49 -11.95 -20.64
CA ARG A 231 -4.96 -11.99 -20.75
C ARG A 231 -5.62 -10.68 -20.38
N ALA A 232 -4.94 -9.81 -19.63
CA ALA A 232 -5.44 -8.50 -19.25
C ALA A 232 -5.64 -7.63 -20.50
N GLU A 233 -6.77 -6.95 -20.56
CA GLU A 233 -7.09 -6.08 -21.69
C GLU A 233 -6.17 -4.85 -21.71
N GLY A 234 -5.58 -4.55 -22.87
CA GLY A 234 -4.86 -3.30 -23.07
C GLY A 234 -5.82 -2.12 -23.11
N GLY A 235 -5.32 -0.92 -22.75
CA GLY A 235 -6.11 0.32 -22.77
C GLY A 235 -6.92 0.59 -21.50
N THR A 236 -6.93 -0.33 -20.53
CA THR A 236 -7.46 -0.11 -19.19
C THR A 236 -6.40 -0.39 -18.13
N PRO A 237 -6.45 0.27 -16.95
CA PRO A 237 -5.50 -0.02 -15.87
C PRO A 237 -5.60 -1.50 -15.44
N ALA A 238 -4.53 -2.25 -15.65
CA ALA A 238 -4.39 -3.63 -15.23
C ALA A 238 -2.91 -3.94 -14.98
N GLY A 239 -2.61 -4.86 -14.07
CA GLY A 239 -1.23 -5.28 -13.84
C GLY A 239 -0.94 -5.70 -12.44
N PHE A 240 0.34 -5.78 -12.14
CA PHE A 240 0.89 -6.03 -10.82
C PHE A 240 1.58 -4.79 -10.27
N PHE A 241 1.42 -4.56 -8.99
CA PHE A 241 2.15 -3.57 -8.22
C PHE A 241 2.83 -4.26 -7.03
N PHE A 242 4.10 -3.97 -6.84
CA PHE A 242 4.90 -4.47 -5.73
C PHE A 242 5.46 -3.30 -4.94
N LEU A 243 5.48 -3.42 -3.62
CA LEU A 243 6.11 -2.44 -2.74
C LEU A 243 7.11 -3.16 -1.83
N ASN A 244 8.34 -2.66 -1.75
CA ASN A 244 9.34 -3.24 -0.89
C ASN A 244 8.98 -3.08 0.59
N TRP A 245 9.21 -4.14 1.37
CA TRP A 245 8.79 -4.25 2.77
C TRP A 245 9.99 -4.28 3.71
N GLY A 246 9.75 -4.36 5.02
CA GLY A 246 10.82 -4.47 6.01
C GLY A 246 11.13 -3.16 6.73
N GLY A 247 12.33 -3.02 7.27
CA GLY A 247 12.74 -1.80 7.99
C GLY A 247 11.84 -1.50 9.20
N ALA A 248 11.37 -0.26 9.30
CA ALA A 248 10.54 0.20 10.43
C ALA A 248 9.22 -0.58 10.55
N VAL A 249 8.59 -0.98 9.45
CA VAL A 249 7.36 -1.79 9.47
C VAL A 249 7.58 -3.11 10.19
N SER A 250 8.69 -3.80 9.88
CA SER A 250 8.98 -5.13 10.45
C SER A 250 9.55 -5.09 11.86
N ARG A 251 9.96 -3.92 12.37
CA ARG A 251 10.37 -3.75 13.78
C ARG A 251 9.17 -3.70 14.74
N VAL A 252 7.99 -3.34 14.24
CA VAL A 252 6.76 -3.33 15.04
C VAL A 252 6.21 -4.75 15.15
N SER A 253 5.85 -5.18 16.37
CA SER A 253 5.21 -6.49 16.59
C SER A 253 3.87 -6.58 15.83
N PRO A 254 3.54 -7.74 15.24
CA PRO A 254 2.22 -7.97 14.62
C PRO A 254 1.03 -7.70 15.54
N LYS A 255 1.23 -7.85 16.86
CA LYS A 255 0.18 -7.63 17.89
C LYS A 255 0.14 -6.19 18.44
N ALA A 256 1.11 -5.33 18.10
CA ALA A 256 1.19 -3.98 18.64
C ALA A 256 0.13 -3.00 18.08
N THR A 257 -0.45 -3.34 16.94
CA THR A 257 -1.57 -2.63 16.28
C THR A 257 -2.48 -3.67 15.62
N ALA A 258 -3.62 -3.26 15.13
CA ALA A 258 -4.51 -4.17 14.37
C ALA A 258 -3.89 -4.66 13.06
N PHE A 259 -2.97 -3.91 12.47
CA PHE A 259 -2.25 -4.33 11.26
C PHE A 259 -1.30 -5.49 11.54
N TYR A 260 -1.61 -6.68 11.01
CA TYR A 260 -0.92 -7.92 11.35
C TYR A 260 0.30 -8.24 10.47
N TRP A 261 0.25 -7.96 9.16
CA TRP A 261 1.18 -8.48 8.14
C TRP A 261 2.53 -7.74 8.09
N ARG A 262 3.25 -7.73 9.22
CA ARG A 262 4.50 -6.98 9.40
C ARG A 262 5.75 -7.70 8.92
N LYS A 263 5.75 -9.04 8.93
CA LYS A 263 6.93 -9.87 8.66
C LYS A 263 6.94 -10.40 7.22
N ALA A 264 6.78 -9.50 6.25
CA ALA A 264 6.89 -9.80 4.84
C ALA A 264 8.24 -9.35 4.25
N LYS A 265 8.50 -9.73 3.02
CA LYS A 265 9.61 -9.25 2.18
C LYS A 265 9.14 -8.16 1.22
N PHE A 266 7.93 -8.30 0.69
CA PHE A 266 7.27 -7.33 -0.18
C PHE A 266 5.76 -7.47 -0.08
N TYR A 267 5.07 -6.40 -0.38
CA TYR A 267 3.64 -6.37 -0.67
C TYR A 267 3.46 -6.58 -2.17
N VAL A 268 2.39 -7.23 -2.57
CA VAL A 268 1.96 -7.39 -3.95
C VAL A 268 0.46 -7.19 -4.06
N GLU A 269 0.03 -6.45 -5.07
CA GLU A 269 -1.34 -6.39 -5.51
C GLU A 269 -1.44 -6.54 -7.02
N TRP A 270 -2.60 -6.90 -7.50
CA TRP A 270 -2.93 -6.95 -8.91
C TRP A 270 -4.37 -6.53 -9.11
N ASN A 271 -4.61 -5.93 -10.24
CA ASN A 271 -5.92 -5.45 -10.61
C ASN A 271 -6.20 -5.64 -12.09
N SER A 272 -7.48 -5.71 -12.43
CA SER A 272 -7.97 -5.55 -13.79
C SER A 272 -9.15 -4.60 -13.77
N SER A 273 -9.18 -3.66 -14.73
CA SER A 273 -10.19 -2.63 -14.83
C SER A 273 -10.95 -2.75 -16.16
N TRP A 274 -12.17 -2.22 -16.19
CA TRP A 274 -13.02 -2.23 -17.39
C TRP A 274 -13.93 -1.01 -17.42
N LEU A 275 -14.33 -0.61 -18.63
CA LEU A 275 -15.30 0.45 -18.88
C LEU A 275 -16.72 -0.09 -19.06
N LYS A 276 -16.87 -1.16 -19.87
CA LYS A 276 -18.16 -1.73 -20.20
C LYS A 276 -18.56 -2.81 -19.19
N ARG A 277 -19.78 -2.76 -18.66
CA ARG A 277 -20.32 -3.74 -17.70
C ARG A 277 -20.22 -5.19 -18.20
N SER A 278 -20.36 -5.41 -19.50
CA SER A 278 -20.20 -6.73 -20.14
C SER A 278 -18.82 -7.36 -19.94
N HIS A 279 -17.78 -6.56 -19.66
CA HIS A 279 -16.43 -7.05 -19.40
C HIS A 279 -16.18 -7.40 -17.90
N ALA A 280 -17.14 -7.09 -17.01
CA ALA A 280 -16.95 -7.26 -15.56
C ALA A 280 -16.65 -8.71 -15.19
N ALA A 281 -17.47 -9.67 -15.63
CA ALA A 281 -17.33 -11.09 -15.26
C ALA A 281 -15.97 -11.66 -15.65
N LYS A 282 -15.47 -11.36 -16.86
CA LYS A 282 -14.18 -11.81 -17.38
C LYS A 282 -13.01 -11.25 -16.52
N ASN A 283 -13.04 -9.96 -16.22
CA ASN A 283 -11.99 -9.30 -15.46
C ASN A 283 -11.97 -9.73 -13.98
N ILE A 284 -13.14 -9.85 -13.35
CA ILE A 284 -13.28 -10.38 -11.99
C ILE A 284 -12.75 -11.82 -11.91
N LEU A 285 -13.13 -12.67 -12.88
CA LEU A 285 -12.68 -14.06 -12.95
C LEU A 285 -11.16 -14.14 -13.11
N LEU A 286 -10.57 -13.29 -13.95
CA LEU A 286 -9.12 -13.23 -14.16
C LEU A 286 -8.36 -12.93 -12.87
N VAL A 287 -8.79 -11.90 -12.11
CA VAL A 287 -8.18 -11.54 -10.83
C VAL A 287 -8.32 -12.67 -9.81
N ARG A 288 -9.50 -13.28 -9.71
CA ARG A 288 -9.77 -14.40 -8.76
C ARG A 288 -9.01 -15.68 -9.11
N GLN A 289 -8.89 -16.03 -10.39
CA GLN A 289 -8.06 -17.16 -10.84
C GLN A 289 -6.60 -16.95 -10.49
N THR A 290 -6.10 -15.73 -10.69
CA THR A 290 -4.72 -15.35 -10.35
C THR A 290 -4.49 -15.45 -8.84
N ARG A 291 -5.45 -14.98 -8.01
CA ARG A 291 -5.36 -15.16 -6.55
C ARG A 291 -5.21 -16.64 -6.19
N ARG A 292 -6.03 -17.53 -6.75
CA ARG A 292 -5.92 -18.98 -6.48
C ARG A 292 -4.56 -19.55 -6.83
N LYS A 293 -3.99 -19.15 -7.99
CA LYS A 293 -2.65 -19.58 -8.42
C LYS A 293 -1.53 -19.03 -7.54
N LEU A 294 -1.69 -17.80 -7.02
CA LEU A 294 -0.69 -17.17 -6.16
C LEU A 294 -0.83 -17.52 -4.67
N GLN A 295 -1.96 -18.10 -4.24
CA GLN A 295 -2.24 -18.42 -2.84
C GLN A 295 -1.11 -19.19 -2.12
N PRO A 296 -0.41 -20.16 -2.74
CA PRO A 296 0.70 -20.87 -2.07
C PRO A 296 1.93 -20.00 -1.77
N TYR A 297 2.04 -18.84 -2.41
CA TYR A 297 3.23 -17.98 -2.38
C TYR A 297 3.03 -16.69 -1.56
N ILE A 298 1.79 -16.37 -1.22
CA ILE A 298 1.41 -15.16 -0.47
C ILE A 298 0.70 -15.53 0.83
N VAL A 299 0.73 -14.60 1.77
CA VAL A 299 -0.08 -14.64 2.99
C VAL A 299 -0.91 -13.36 3.10
N GLY A 300 -2.08 -13.48 3.71
CA GLY A 300 -2.94 -12.34 3.98
C GLY A 300 -3.45 -11.57 2.76
N SER A 301 -3.98 -10.40 3.06
CA SER A 301 -4.39 -9.38 2.09
C SER A 301 -4.41 -8.02 2.78
N TYR A 302 -4.42 -6.92 2.02
CA TYR A 302 -4.46 -5.57 2.55
C TYR A 302 -5.90 -5.05 2.58
N ILE A 303 -6.36 -4.62 3.75
CA ILE A 303 -7.76 -4.21 3.94
C ILE A 303 -8.14 -2.96 3.13
N ASN A 304 -7.18 -2.06 2.83
CA ASN A 304 -7.46 -0.90 1.98
C ASN A 304 -7.50 -1.23 0.48
N VAL A 305 -7.22 -2.47 0.12
CA VAL A 305 -7.39 -3.03 -1.23
C VAL A 305 -8.33 -4.24 -1.10
N PRO A 306 -9.64 -3.99 -0.82
CA PRO A 306 -10.58 -5.05 -0.51
C PRO A 306 -10.84 -5.94 -1.73
N ASP A 307 -10.85 -7.25 -1.49
CA ASP A 307 -11.18 -8.26 -2.49
C ASP A 307 -12.44 -9.01 -2.04
N GLN A 308 -13.58 -8.68 -2.63
CA GLN A 308 -14.88 -9.30 -2.32
C GLN A 308 -14.93 -10.80 -2.65
N GLY A 309 -13.95 -11.32 -3.40
CA GLY A 309 -13.79 -12.76 -3.66
C GLY A 309 -13.21 -13.55 -2.50
N ILE A 310 -12.72 -12.90 -1.45
CA ILE A 310 -12.16 -13.55 -0.27
C ILE A 310 -13.32 -13.97 0.66
N LYS A 311 -13.56 -15.28 0.74
CA LYS A 311 -14.41 -15.87 1.77
C LYS A 311 -13.66 -15.83 3.11
N HIS A 312 -14.41 -15.66 4.24
CA HIS A 312 -13.83 -15.58 5.59
C HIS A 312 -12.69 -14.55 5.68
N SER A 313 -12.99 -13.32 5.22
CA SER A 313 -12.00 -12.25 5.03
C SER A 313 -11.27 -11.82 6.31
N GLY A 314 -11.88 -11.96 7.49
CA GLY A 314 -11.32 -11.50 8.75
C GLY A 314 -9.92 -12.07 9.05
N PRO A 315 -9.71 -13.38 9.12
CA PRO A 315 -8.37 -13.94 9.31
C PRO A 315 -7.40 -13.61 8.19
N VAL A 316 -7.88 -13.40 6.95
CA VAL A 316 -7.04 -13.03 5.81
C VAL A 316 -6.52 -11.60 5.94
N TYR A 317 -7.35 -10.65 6.37
CA TYR A 317 -6.93 -9.26 6.58
C TYR A 317 -6.14 -9.07 7.88
N TYR A 318 -6.58 -9.70 8.97
CA TYR A 318 -6.13 -9.36 10.32
C TYR A 318 -5.31 -10.45 11.03
N GLY A 319 -5.15 -11.63 10.41
CA GLY A 319 -4.45 -12.75 11.02
C GLY A 319 -5.00 -13.08 12.41
N SER A 320 -4.12 -13.33 13.38
CA SER A 320 -4.52 -13.63 14.79
C SER A 320 -5.08 -12.42 15.55
N ASN A 321 -5.03 -11.20 14.98
CA ASN A 321 -5.61 -9.99 15.57
C ASN A 321 -7.15 -9.94 15.42
N TYR A 322 -7.73 -10.79 14.57
CA TYR A 322 -9.16 -10.75 14.23
C TYR A 322 -10.08 -10.96 15.44
N ALA A 323 -9.78 -11.93 16.30
CA ALA A 323 -10.59 -12.18 17.51
C ALA A 323 -10.62 -10.96 18.45
N ARG A 324 -9.48 -10.27 18.62
CA ARG A 324 -9.43 -9.04 19.42
C ARG A 324 -10.22 -7.91 18.78
N LEU A 325 -10.16 -7.77 17.45
CA LEU A 325 -10.96 -6.78 16.72
C LEU A 325 -12.45 -6.98 16.90
N ARG A 326 -12.94 -8.23 16.89
CA ARG A 326 -14.35 -8.56 17.14
C ARG A 326 -14.79 -8.15 18.54
N LYS A 327 -14.00 -8.45 19.58
CA LYS A 327 -14.28 -8.00 20.97
C LYS A 327 -14.36 -6.49 21.07
N ILE A 328 -13.46 -5.75 20.42
CA ILE A 328 -13.48 -4.28 20.41
C ILE A 328 -14.70 -3.77 19.65
N LYS A 329 -15.06 -4.41 18.54
CA LYS A 329 -16.27 -4.09 17.78
C LYS A 329 -17.52 -4.24 18.66
N GLY A 330 -17.66 -5.36 19.39
CA GLY A 330 -18.78 -5.59 20.32
C GLY A 330 -18.88 -4.54 21.42
N LYS A 331 -17.75 -3.95 21.85
CA LYS A 331 -17.73 -2.86 22.83
C LYS A 331 -18.20 -1.50 22.28
N TYR A 332 -17.76 -1.12 21.05
CA TYR A 332 -17.97 0.22 20.50
C TYR A 332 -19.12 0.30 19.50
N ASP A 333 -19.54 -0.83 18.95
CA ASP A 333 -20.66 -0.92 18.01
C ASP A 333 -21.33 -2.29 18.12
N PRO A 334 -21.99 -2.60 19.26
CA PRO A 334 -22.62 -3.90 19.51
C PRO A 334 -23.77 -4.20 18.54
N GLN A 335 -24.46 -3.17 18.06
CA GLN A 335 -25.58 -3.30 17.13
C GLN A 335 -25.12 -3.38 15.68
N ASN A 336 -23.80 -3.35 15.41
CA ASN A 336 -23.20 -3.41 14.08
C ASN A 336 -23.74 -2.35 13.11
N VAL A 337 -23.92 -1.11 13.58
CA VAL A 337 -24.37 0.05 12.79
C VAL A 337 -23.39 0.34 11.66
N PHE A 338 -22.08 0.26 11.95
CA PHE A 338 -21.01 0.43 10.97
C PHE A 338 -20.67 -0.92 10.33
N ASN A 339 -21.38 -1.28 9.29
CA ASN A 339 -21.17 -2.54 8.58
C ASN A 339 -20.97 -2.34 7.07
N ASN A 340 -20.33 -3.32 6.45
CA ASN A 340 -20.16 -3.49 5.02
C ASN A 340 -19.91 -4.99 4.76
N PRO A 341 -19.92 -5.47 3.49
CA PRO A 341 -19.80 -6.90 3.19
C PRO A 341 -18.58 -7.61 3.78
N GLN A 342 -17.53 -6.88 4.15
CA GLN A 342 -16.29 -7.43 4.75
C GLN A 342 -15.94 -6.73 6.07
N SER A 343 -16.90 -6.08 6.72
CA SER A 343 -16.69 -5.46 8.05
C SER A 343 -16.41 -6.52 9.12
N ILE A 344 -15.86 -6.03 10.22
CA ILE A 344 -15.62 -6.84 11.42
C ILE A 344 -16.96 -6.97 12.16
N PRO A 345 -17.55 -8.18 12.29
CA PRO A 345 -18.77 -8.35 13.09
C PRO A 345 -18.45 -8.28 14.60
N PRO A 346 -19.41 -7.88 15.43
CA PRO A 346 -19.32 -8.00 16.89
C PRO A 346 -19.05 -9.44 17.31
N GLY A 347 -18.30 -9.62 18.42
CA GLY A 347 -18.00 -10.95 18.93
C GLY A 347 -17.76 -10.95 20.42
#